data_b5b24dd76b7673541212b8350bbb8371
#
_entry.id   b5b24dd76b7673541212b8350bbb8371
#
_cell.length_a   1.000
_cell.length_b   1.000
_cell.length_c   1.000
_cell.angle_alpha   90.00
_cell.angle_beta   90.00
_cell.angle_gamma   90.00
#
_symmetry.space_group_name_H-M   'P 1'
#
loop_
_entity.id
_entity.type
_entity.pdbx_description
1 polymer ?
#
loop_
_entity_poly.entity_id
_entity_poly.type
_entity_poly.pdbx_seq_one_letter_code
_entity_poly.pdbx_strand_id
1 'polypeptide(L)'
;MYNQFDIFLFESQFLPVVLVAFLGLAVWAGRRLGLYQKAQAAGAKVKLDEISVAAIFGLMSLLVTFTFSGAYERFEKRRILLVEEYNTISTAYDAVDFLPPAHQPKIRDDFRNLMDQRIELYLDVADSKVLDARLKLFEASLSRLWKDLVAAVNATPYPRYLVAAQLLTAISAMNTALENRKMALNQHPPKIIYQLLVLLLVIGAFMAGYNQATTDSRDWTMVPIYVLVTVAVFYITMNLEHPLLGVISLDDYHAEVASLRQGM
;
A
#
# COMPACT_ATOMS: atom_id res chain seq x y z
N MET A 1 -9.41 -5.09 -4.04
CA MET A 1 -9.15 -6.55 -4.08
C MET A 1 -7.96 -6.78 -5.00
N TYR A 2 -6.86 -7.34 -4.50
CA TYR A 2 -5.66 -7.60 -5.31
C TYR A 2 -5.95 -8.71 -6.32
N ASN A 3 -5.43 -8.55 -7.55
CA ASN A 3 -5.52 -9.60 -8.55
C ASN A 3 -4.44 -10.66 -8.22
N GLN A 4 -4.67 -11.95 -8.49
CA GLN A 4 -3.67 -13.02 -8.27
C GLN A 4 -2.32 -12.73 -8.93
N PHE A 5 -2.33 -12.01 -10.06
CA PHE A 5 -1.11 -11.60 -10.75
C PHE A 5 -0.33 -10.53 -9.97
N ASP A 6 -1.04 -9.58 -9.33
CA ASP A 6 -0.41 -8.57 -8.49
C ASP A 6 0.23 -9.22 -7.26
N ILE A 7 -0.50 -10.14 -6.61
CA ILE A 7 0.00 -10.93 -5.46
C ILE A 7 1.27 -11.68 -5.85
N PHE A 8 1.26 -12.42 -6.97
CA PHE A 8 2.41 -13.19 -7.44
C PHE A 8 3.65 -12.32 -7.70
N LEU A 9 3.48 -11.14 -8.33
CA LEU A 9 4.59 -10.23 -8.62
C LEU A 9 5.21 -9.62 -7.35
N PHE A 10 4.39 -9.34 -6.33
CA PHE A 10 4.86 -8.69 -5.12
C PHE A 10 5.40 -9.68 -4.08
N GLU A 11 4.73 -10.80 -3.85
CA GLU A 11 5.20 -11.85 -2.92
C GLU A 11 6.49 -12.53 -3.41
N SER A 12 6.64 -12.69 -4.71
CA SER A 12 7.79 -13.42 -5.27
C SER A 12 9.10 -12.64 -5.28
N GLN A 13 9.12 -11.36 -4.88
CA GLN A 13 10.29 -10.45 -4.98
C GLN A 13 10.93 -10.40 -6.39
N PHE A 14 10.25 -10.94 -7.40
CA PHE A 14 10.75 -10.97 -8.78
C PHE A 14 10.56 -9.64 -9.50
N LEU A 15 9.71 -8.75 -8.99
CA LEU A 15 9.43 -7.46 -9.62
C LEU A 15 10.71 -6.66 -9.95
N PRO A 16 11.69 -6.48 -9.03
CA PRO A 16 12.93 -5.78 -9.35
C PRO A 16 13.73 -6.48 -10.45
N VAL A 17 13.79 -7.83 -10.42
CA VAL A 17 14.54 -8.62 -11.40
C VAL A 17 13.92 -8.48 -12.79
N VAL A 18 12.60 -8.59 -12.91
CA VAL A 18 11.86 -8.39 -14.16
C VAL A 18 12.07 -6.99 -14.71
N LEU A 19 12.03 -5.97 -13.83
CA LEU A 19 12.22 -4.59 -14.23
C LEU A 19 13.67 -4.32 -14.69
N VAL A 20 14.68 -4.86 -13.99
CA VAL A 20 16.09 -4.80 -14.41
C VAL A 20 16.26 -5.43 -15.80
N ALA A 21 15.69 -6.61 -16.03
CA ALA A 21 15.78 -7.30 -17.33
C ALA A 21 15.11 -6.46 -18.44
N PHE A 22 13.93 -5.90 -18.16
CA PHE A 22 13.18 -5.10 -19.12
C PHE A 22 13.90 -3.78 -19.48
N LEU A 23 14.41 -3.06 -18.49
CA LEU A 23 15.20 -1.84 -18.70
C LEU A 23 16.55 -2.17 -19.36
N GLY A 24 17.18 -3.28 -18.99
CA GLY A 24 18.41 -3.79 -19.63
C GLY A 24 18.21 -4.07 -21.13
N LEU A 25 17.08 -4.66 -21.50
CA LEU A 25 16.69 -4.85 -22.92
C LEU A 25 16.49 -3.51 -23.62
N ALA A 26 15.87 -2.52 -22.98
CA ALA A 26 15.69 -1.20 -23.55
C ALA A 26 17.05 -0.48 -23.77
N VAL A 27 17.97 -0.56 -22.81
CA VAL A 27 19.36 -0.07 -22.96
C VAL A 27 20.06 -0.76 -24.12
N TRP A 28 19.95 -2.09 -24.20
CA TRP A 28 20.57 -2.86 -25.30
C TRP A 28 20.01 -2.45 -26.66
N ALA A 29 18.68 -2.31 -26.77
CA ALA A 29 18.02 -1.89 -28.02
C ALA A 29 18.46 -0.48 -28.44
N GLY A 30 18.49 0.46 -27.49
CA GLY A 30 18.97 1.83 -27.73
C GLY A 30 20.41 1.86 -28.21
N ARG A 31 21.28 1.07 -27.55
CA ARG A 31 22.68 0.92 -27.95
C ARG A 31 22.83 0.31 -29.34
N ARG A 32 22.07 -0.71 -29.68
CA ARG A 32 22.09 -1.33 -31.02
C ARG A 32 21.72 -0.33 -32.10
N LEU A 33 20.66 0.46 -31.87
CA LEU A 33 20.24 1.50 -32.80
C LEU A 33 21.31 2.59 -32.94
N GLY A 34 21.91 3.05 -31.85
CA GLY A 34 22.96 4.05 -31.85
C GLY A 34 24.20 3.60 -32.62
N LEU A 35 24.65 2.35 -32.43
CA LEU A 35 25.75 1.77 -33.19
C LEU A 35 25.45 1.64 -34.69
N TYR A 36 24.23 1.23 -35.03
CA TYR A 36 23.78 1.14 -36.42
C TYR A 36 23.81 2.49 -37.13
N GLN A 37 23.26 3.52 -36.50
CA GLN A 37 23.25 4.90 -37.03
C GLN A 37 24.67 5.48 -37.13
N LYS A 38 25.54 5.22 -36.13
CA LYS A 38 26.95 5.64 -36.16
C LYS A 38 27.70 5.00 -37.33
N ALA A 39 27.42 3.73 -37.64
CA ALA A 39 28.01 3.03 -38.78
C ALA A 39 27.56 3.62 -40.13
N GLN A 40 26.30 4.02 -40.25
CA GLN A 40 25.76 4.65 -41.47
C GLN A 40 26.21 6.08 -41.70
N ALA A 41 26.50 6.81 -40.62
CA ALA A 41 26.82 8.23 -40.69
C ALA A 41 28.20 8.58 -41.30
N ALA A 42 28.97 7.56 -41.73
CA ALA A 42 30.25 7.72 -42.43
C ALA A 42 31.20 8.75 -41.80
N GLY A 43 31.24 8.84 -40.47
CA GLY A 43 32.07 9.78 -39.73
C GLY A 43 31.35 11.07 -39.27
N ALA A 44 30.09 11.31 -39.66
CA ALA A 44 29.31 12.39 -39.10
C ALA A 44 28.91 12.10 -37.64
N LYS A 45 28.90 13.13 -36.78
CA LYS A 45 28.48 13.00 -35.40
C LYS A 45 26.97 12.77 -35.34
N VAL A 46 26.55 11.55 -34.94
CA VAL A 46 25.16 11.25 -34.62
C VAL A 46 24.97 11.60 -33.14
N LYS A 47 24.16 12.61 -32.85
CA LYS A 47 23.82 13.01 -31.47
C LYS A 47 22.30 13.07 -31.33
N LEU A 48 21.79 12.70 -30.17
CA LEU A 48 20.44 13.07 -29.78
C LEU A 48 20.38 14.59 -29.53
N ASP A 49 19.24 15.18 -29.83
CA ASP A 49 18.99 16.57 -29.45
C ASP A 49 19.00 16.71 -27.92
N GLU A 50 19.98 17.42 -27.39
CA GLU A 50 20.22 17.55 -25.95
C GLU A 50 19.02 18.19 -25.25
N ILE A 51 18.28 19.10 -25.93
CA ILE A 51 17.10 19.78 -25.38
C ILE A 51 15.95 18.76 -25.21
N SER A 52 15.68 17.94 -26.23
CA SER A 52 14.65 16.90 -26.17
C SER A 52 14.97 15.85 -25.13
N VAL A 53 16.23 15.44 -25.02
CA VAL A 53 16.71 14.51 -23.98
C VAL A 53 16.46 15.07 -22.59
N ALA A 54 16.88 16.32 -22.34
CA ALA A 54 16.69 16.98 -21.05
C ALA A 54 15.19 17.14 -20.70
N ALA A 55 14.35 17.48 -21.69
CA ALA A 55 12.91 17.60 -21.48
C ALA A 55 12.26 16.27 -21.09
N ILE A 56 12.63 15.15 -21.73
CA ILE A 56 12.11 13.82 -21.41
C ILE A 56 12.55 13.39 -20.02
N PHE A 57 13.82 13.54 -19.66
CA PHE A 57 14.32 13.22 -18.31
C PHE A 57 13.71 14.13 -17.24
N GLY A 58 13.47 15.41 -17.54
CA GLY A 58 12.78 16.34 -16.65
C GLY A 58 11.34 15.90 -16.39
N LEU A 59 10.59 15.56 -17.44
CA LEU A 59 9.22 15.04 -17.30
C LEU A 59 9.18 13.71 -16.53
N MET A 60 10.11 12.80 -16.82
CA MET A 60 10.25 11.54 -16.09
C MET A 60 10.53 11.78 -14.61
N SER A 61 11.47 12.65 -14.27
CA SER A 61 11.81 13.00 -12.89
C SER A 61 10.61 13.60 -12.15
N LEU A 62 9.85 14.48 -12.80
CA LEU A 62 8.65 15.07 -12.24
C LEU A 62 7.58 14.00 -11.95
N LEU A 63 7.32 13.11 -12.91
CA LEU A 63 6.34 12.04 -12.75
C LEU A 63 6.75 11.05 -11.65
N VAL A 64 8.03 10.67 -11.59
CA VAL A 64 8.59 9.82 -10.52
C VAL A 64 8.36 10.48 -9.16
N THR A 65 8.65 11.77 -9.04
CA THR A 65 8.46 12.52 -7.79
C THR A 65 6.99 12.53 -7.35
N PHE A 66 6.06 12.83 -8.24
CA PHE A 66 4.63 12.84 -7.93
C PHE A 66 4.09 11.46 -7.56
N THR A 67 4.53 10.42 -8.28
CA THR A 67 4.08 9.06 -7.96
C THR A 67 4.62 8.56 -6.63
N PHE A 68 5.89 8.84 -6.33
CA PHE A 68 6.51 8.51 -5.05
C PHE A 68 5.86 9.28 -3.89
N SER A 69 5.69 10.61 -4.02
CA SER A 69 5.05 11.43 -3.00
C SER A 69 3.61 10.98 -2.73
N GLY A 70 2.83 10.73 -3.78
CA GLY A 70 1.46 10.24 -3.63
C GLY A 70 1.38 8.83 -3.01
N ALA A 71 2.34 7.92 -3.31
CA ALA A 71 2.41 6.61 -2.67
C ALA A 71 2.76 6.73 -1.17
N TYR A 72 3.72 7.61 -0.84
CA TYR A 72 4.11 7.90 0.54
C TYR A 72 2.94 8.49 1.35
N GLU A 73 2.21 9.47 0.80
CA GLU A 73 1.03 10.04 1.45
C GLU A 73 -0.05 8.99 1.74
N ARG A 74 -0.32 8.09 0.80
CA ARG A 74 -1.30 7.01 1.01
C ARG A 74 -0.83 6.02 2.06
N PHE A 75 0.45 5.66 2.06
CA PHE A 75 1.05 4.81 3.09
C PHE A 75 0.91 5.45 4.47
N GLU A 76 1.27 6.72 4.62
CA GLU A 76 1.17 7.45 5.88
C GLU A 76 -0.29 7.58 6.35
N LYS A 77 -1.22 7.86 5.45
CA LYS A 77 -2.65 7.88 5.76
C LYS A 77 -3.15 6.53 6.27
N ARG A 78 -2.71 5.42 5.65
CA ARG A 78 -3.06 4.06 6.11
C ARG A 78 -2.53 3.80 7.51
N ARG A 79 -1.31 4.26 7.80
CA ARG A 79 -0.70 4.16 9.13
C ARG A 79 -1.48 4.93 10.19
N ILE A 80 -1.84 6.19 9.92
CA ILE A 80 -2.62 7.03 10.82
C ILE A 80 -3.99 6.40 11.11
N LEU A 81 -4.68 5.92 10.07
CA LEU A 81 -5.99 5.28 10.25
C LEU A 81 -5.93 3.98 11.05
N LEU A 82 -4.80 3.29 11.04
CA LEU A 82 -4.58 2.10 11.85
C LEU A 82 -4.45 2.45 13.34
N VAL A 83 -3.72 3.52 13.66
CA VAL A 83 -3.61 4.05 15.03
C VAL A 83 -4.97 4.57 15.52
N GLU A 84 -5.74 5.26 14.66
CA GLU A 84 -7.09 5.73 14.98
C GLU A 84 -8.03 4.56 15.29
N GLU A 85 -7.99 3.50 14.47
CA GLU A 85 -8.75 2.26 14.71
C GLU A 85 -8.40 1.67 16.09
N TYR A 86 -7.11 1.52 16.41
CA TYR A 86 -6.65 1.04 17.70
C TYR A 86 -7.22 1.86 18.87
N ASN A 87 -7.09 3.18 18.80
CA ASN A 87 -7.56 4.07 19.85
C ASN A 87 -9.08 4.03 20.04
N THR A 88 -9.84 3.96 18.95
CA THR A 88 -11.31 3.89 19.02
C THR A 88 -11.80 2.55 19.55
N ILE A 89 -11.14 1.43 19.23
CA ILE A 89 -11.45 0.11 19.78
C ILE A 89 -11.17 0.11 21.29
N SER A 90 -10.00 0.60 21.73
CA SER A 90 -9.65 0.68 23.14
C SER A 90 -10.69 1.50 23.92
N THR A 91 -11.01 2.70 23.41
CA THR A 91 -12.02 3.58 24.03
C THR A 91 -13.40 2.91 24.12
N ALA A 92 -13.81 2.19 23.07
CA ALA A 92 -15.08 1.49 23.05
C ALA A 92 -15.10 0.31 24.04
N TYR A 93 -13.98 -0.40 24.20
CA TYR A 93 -13.84 -1.50 25.16
C TYR A 93 -13.88 -0.97 26.60
N ASP A 94 -13.17 0.11 26.92
CA ASP A 94 -13.16 0.72 28.24
C ASP A 94 -14.54 1.25 28.62
N ALA A 95 -15.29 1.76 27.65
CA ALA A 95 -16.65 2.26 27.87
C ALA A 95 -17.67 1.14 28.27
N VAL A 96 -17.30 -0.14 28.12
CA VAL A 96 -18.12 -1.28 28.60
C VAL A 96 -18.34 -1.20 30.13
N ASP A 97 -17.44 -0.56 30.87
CA ASP A 97 -17.58 -0.35 32.31
C ASP A 97 -18.79 0.51 32.70
N PHE A 98 -19.33 1.27 31.77
CA PHE A 98 -20.55 2.05 31.97
C PHE A 98 -21.82 1.18 31.97
N LEU A 99 -21.75 -0.04 31.45
CA LEU A 99 -22.87 -0.97 31.48
C LEU A 99 -23.09 -1.60 32.89
N PRO A 100 -24.30 -2.07 33.18
CA PRO A 100 -24.52 -2.86 34.38
C PRO A 100 -23.63 -4.10 34.40
N PRO A 101 -23.09 -4.53 35.57
CA PRO A 101 -22.18 -5.66 35.70
C PRO A 101 -22.68 -6.96 35.07
N ALA A 102 -23.99 -7.17 35.03
CA ALA A 102 -24.60 -8.35 34.43
C ALA A 102 -24.39 -8.46 32.91
N HIS A 103 -24.19 -7.34 32.21
CA HIS A 103 -24.03 -7.30 30.75
C HIS A 103 -22.57 -7.23 30.31
N GLN A 104 -21.67 -6.76 31.18
CA GLN A 104 -20.25 -6.56 30.86
C GLN A 104 -19.53 -7.83 30.35
N PRO A 105 -19.66 -9.01 30.99
CA PRO A 105 -18.91 -10.21 30.56
C PRO A 105 -19.20 -10.58 29.10
N LYS A 106 -20.48 -10.60 28.72
CA LYS A 106 -20.89 -10.93 27.36
C LYS A 106 -20.33 -9.96 26.33
N ILE A 107 -20.45 -8.66 26.60
CA ILE A 107 -19.96 -7.63 25.69
C ILE A 107 -18.44 -7.68 25.56
N ARG A 108 -17.71 -7.92 26.66
CA ARG A 108 -16.25 -8.10 26.61
C ARG A 108 -15.86 -9.31 25.80
N ASP A 109 -16.61 -10.42 25.87
CA ASP A 109 -16.36 -11.61 25.05
C ASP A 109 -16.65 -11.34 23.56
N ASP A 110 -17.69 -10.59 23.24
CA ASP A 110 -17.97 -10.15 21.86
C ASP A 110 -16.84 -9.28 21.30
N PHE A 111 -16.26 -8.37 22.12
CA PHE A 111 -15.08 -7.57 21.73
C PHE A 111 -13.86 -8.46 21.50
N ARG A 112 -13.58 -9.43 22.38
CA ARG A 112 -12.47 -10.36 22.21
C ARG A 112 -12.60 -11.17 20.92
N ASN A 113 -13.80 -11.70 20.65
CA ASN A 113 -14.08 -12.41 19.41
C ASN A 113 -13.91 -11.53 18.17
N LEU A 114 -14.35 -10.26 18.23
CA LEU A 114 -14.16 -9.30 17.16
C LEU A 114 -12.67 -9.05 16.90
N MET A 115 -11.87 -8.89 17.95
CA MET A 115 -10.43 -8.68 17.85
C MET A 115 -9.69 -9.90 17.31
N ASP A 116 -10.06 -11.11 17.73
CA ASP A 116 -9.48 -12.34 17.21
C ASP A 116 -9.71 -12.45 15.70
N GLN A 117 -10.93 -12.22 15.23
CA GLN A 117 -11.25 -12.19 13.80
C GLN A 117 -10.56 -11.04 13.06
N ARG A 118 -10.38 -9.89 13.74
CA ARG A 118 -9.66 -8.74 13.19
C ARG A 118 -8.19 -9.06 12.93
N ILE A 119 -7.54 -9.76 13.84
CA ILE A 119 -6.15 -10.23 13.69
C ILE A 119 -6.06 -11.24 12.55
N GLU A 120 -6.99 -12.20 12.48
CA GLU A 120 -7.03 -13.21 11.42
C GLU A 120 -7.21 -12.64 10.02
N LEU A 121 -7.84 -11.45 9.87
CA LEU A 121 -8.00 -10.80 8.56
C LEU A 121 -6.69 -10.46 7.88
N TYR A 122 -5.58 -10.32 8.63
CA TYR A 122 -4.26 -9.99 8.09
C TYR A 122 -3.35 -11.21 7.92
N LEU A 123 -3.79 -12.36 8.40
CA LEU A 123 -3.11 -13.62 8.13
C LEU A 123 -3.59 -14.16 6.79
N ASP A 124 -2.68 -14.56 5.91
CA ASP A 124 -2.97 -15.18 4.60
C ASP A 124 -3.81 -14.29 3.64
N VAL A 125 -3.40 -13.04 3.45
CA VAL A 125 -4.04 -12.10 2.50
C VAL A 125 -3.97 -12.61 1.04
N ALA A 126 -3.11 -13.56 0.75
CA ALA A 126 -2.88 -14.12 -0.58
C ALA A 126 -4.08 -14.91 -1.16
N ASP A 127 -4.90 -15.54 -0.31
CA ASP A 127 -6.09 -16.26 -0.78
C ASP A 127 -7.37 -15.40 -0.68
N SER A 128 -7.83 -14.91 -1.83
CA SER A 128 -9.01 -14.05 -1.91
C SER A 128 -10.30 -14.69 -1.38
N LYS A 129 -10.45 -16.03 -1.47
CA LYS A 129 -11.64 -16.73 -0.97
C LYS A 129 -11.62 -16.84 0.54
N VAL A 130 -10.45 -17.08 1.11
CA VAL A 130 -10.24 -17.11 2.57
C VAL A 130 -10.49 -15.73 3.14
N LEU A 131 -9.96 -14.68 2.50
CA LEU A 131 -10.16 -13.30 2.92
C LEU A 131 -11.64 -12.89 2.87
N ASP A 132 -12.38 -13.25 1.82
CA ASP A 132 -13.83 -12.96 1.71
C ASP A 132 -14.65 -13.68 2.79
N ALA A 133 -14.29 -14.92 3.14
CA ALA A 133 -14.94 -15.66 4.22
C ALA A 133 -14.66 -15.02 5.60
N ARG A 134 -13.42 -14.63 5.87
CA ARG A 134 -13.01 -13.93 7.11
C ARG A 134 -13.68 -12.57 7.24
N LEU A 135 -13.77 -11.79 6.15
CA LEU A 135 -14.49 -10.51 6.14
C LEU A 135 -15.96 -10.67 6.53
N LYS A 136 -16.64 -11.68 6.01
CA LYS A 136 -18.05 -11.96 6.37
C LYS A 136 -18.20 -12.33 7.85
N LEU A 137 -17.26 -13.11 8.40
CA LEU A 137 -17.24 -13.46 9.83
C LEU A 137 -17.03 -12.22 10.69
N PHE A 138 -16.08 -11.37 10.33
CA PHE A 138 -15.82 -10.11 11.01
C PHE A 138 -17.04 -9.17 10.99
N GLU A 139 -17.66 -8.97 9.82
CA GLU A 139 -18.88 -8.15 9.68
C GLU A 139 -20.05 -8.71 10.49
N ALA A 140 -20.20 -10.04 10.55
CA ALA A 140 -21.22 -10.69 11.37
C ALA A 140 -20.97 -10.48 12.86
N SER A 141 -19.72 -10.54 13.32
CA SER A 141 -19.34 -10.31 14.72
C SER A 141 -19.53 -8.85 15.12
N LEU A 142 -19.16 -7.90 14.23
CA LEU A 142 -19.41 -6.48 14.44
C LEU A 142 -20.92 -6.18 14.56
N SER A 143 -21.72 -6.80 13.71
CA SER A 143 -23.20 -6.67 13.76
C SER A 143 -23.80 -7.29 15.04
N ARG A 144 -23.23 -8.39 15.53
CA ARG A 144 -23.64 -9.02 16.81
C ARG A 144 -23.29 -8.11 17.97
N LEU A 145 -22.05 -7.65 18.07
CA LEU A 145 -21.60 -6.72 19.09
C LEU A 145 -22.51 -5.49 19.17
N TRP A 146 -22.85 -4.89 18.02
CA TRP A 146 -23.76 -3.73 17.97
C TRP A 146 -25.15 -4.07 18.55
N LYS A 147 -25.75 -5.18 18.15
CA LYS A 147 -27.06 -5.61 18.66
C LYS A 147 -27.07 -5.86 20.16
N ASP A 148 -26.03 -6.52 20.66
CA ASP A 148 -25.91 -6.87 22.08
C ASP A 148 -25.66 -5.59 22.92
N LEU A 149 -24.89 -4.65 22.40
CA LEU A 149 -24.69 -3.34 23.03
C LEU A 149 -25.96 -2.52 23.11
N VAL A 150 -26.70 -2.42 22.02
CA VAL A 150 -28.00 -1.70 22.01
C VAL A 150 -28.97 -2.33 23.02
N ALA A 151 -29.01 -3.66 23.09
CA ALA A 151 -29.86 -4.36 24.06
C ALA A 151 -29.41 -4.07 25.51
N ALA A 152 -28.10 -4.10 25.80
CA ALA A 152 -27.55 -3.82 27.11
C ALA A 152 -27.78 -2.36 27.55
N VAL A 153 -27.61 -1.39 26.65
CA VAL A 153 -27.87 0.03 26.91
C VAL A 153 -29.35 0.25 27.23
N ASN A 154 -30.25 -0.34 26.44
CA ASN A 154 -31.71 -0.21 26.65
C ASN A 154 -32.17 -0.88 27.94
N ALA A 155 -31.49 -1.94 28.41
CA ALA A 155 -31.78 -2.59 29.67
C ALA A 155 -31.23 -1.82 30.90
N THR A 156 -30.45 -0.76 30.69
CA THR A 156 -29.82 0.02 31.76
C THR A 156 -30.81 1.04 32.34
N PRO A 157 -31.10 0.99 33.66
CA PRO A 157 -32.05 1.91 34.26
C PRO A 157 -31.50 3.34 34.36
N TYR A 158 -32.43 4.31 34.34
CA TYR A 158 -32.11 5.72 34.60
C TYR A 158 -31.61 5.90 36.05
N PRO A 159 -30.60 6.76 36.37
CA PRO A 159 -29.91 7.70 35.45
C PRO A 159 -28.71 7.08 34.68
N ARG A 160 -28.29 5.85 34.95
CA ARG A 160 -27.13 5.17 34.31
C ARG A 160 -27.27 5.06 32.80
N TYR A 161 -28.51 5.03 32.30
CA TYR A 161 -28.76 5.03 30.83
C TYR A 161 -28.06 6.18 30.11
N LEU A 162 -27.98 7.37 30.68
CA LEU A 162 -27.34 8.55 30.08
C LEU A 162 -25.84 8.32 29.87
N VAL A 163 -25.19 7.60 30.78
CA VAL A 163 -23.79 7.27 30.70
C VAL A 163 -23.58 6.07 29.74
N ALA A 164 -24.44 5.07 29.85
CA ALA A 164 -24.39 3.91 28.96
C ALA A 164 -24.61 4.28 27.47
N ALA A 165 -25.42 5.30 27.21
CA ALA A 165 -25.65 5.79 25.85
C ALA A 165 -24.36 6.33 25.18
N GLN A 166 -23.37 6.79 25.95
CA GLN A 166 -22.07 7.23 25.43
C GLN A 166 -21.31 6.07 24.78
N LEU A 167 -21.56 4.83 25.23
CA LEU A 167 -20.98 3.64 24.61
C LEU A 167 -21.40 3.50 23.13
N LEU A 168 -22.65 3.84 22.80
CA LEU A 168 -23.11 3.82 21.40
C LEU A 168 -22.35 4.82 20.54
N THR A 169 -21.96 5.97 21.11
CA THR A 169 -21.12 6.96 20.41
C THR A 169 -19.71 6.40 20.20
N ALA A 170 -19.11 5.76 21.21
CA ALA A 170 -17.77 5.16 21.10
C ALA A 170 -17.74 4.03 20.05
N ILE A 171 -18.77 3.17 20.02
CA ILE A 171 -18.89 2.13 19.00
C ILE A 171 -19.13 2.70 17.61
N SER A 172 -19.91 3.78 17.49
CA SER A 172 -20.09 4.46 16.21
C SER A 172 -18.77 5.04 15.69
N ALA A 173 -17.95 5.64 16.56
CA ALA A 173 -16.61 6.12 16.22
C ALA A 173 -15.70 4.97 15.78
N MET A 174 -15.71 3.84 16.49
CA MET A 174 -14.99 2.61 16.12
C MET A 174 -15.40 2.12 14.71
N ASN A 175 -16.70 2.01 14.45
CA ASN A 175 -17.20 1.59 13.14
C ASN A 175 -16.75 2.54 12.02
N THR A 176 -16.76 3.84 12.28
CA THR A 176 -16.29 4.85 11.33
C THR A 176 -14.80 4.70 11.05
N ALA A 177 -13.98 4.47 12.08
CA ALA A 177 -12.54 4.25 11.92
C ALA A 177 -12.25 2.97 11.09
N LEU A 178 -12.97 1.87 11.35
CA LEU A 178 -12.89 0.63 10.57
C LEU A 178 -13.23 0.86 9.09
N GLU A 179 -14.31 1.56 8.79
CA GLU A 179 -14.71 1.85 7.40
C GLU A 179 -13.72 2.80 6.70
N ASN A 180 -13.25 3.86 7.38
CA ASN A 180 -12.24 4.77 6.85
C ASN A 180 -10.97 4.02 6.45
N ARG A 181 -10.53 3.09 7.29
CA ARG A 181 -9.37 2.25 6.99
C ARG A 181 -9.61 1.33 5.79
N LYS A 182 -10.77 0.64 5.74
CA LYS A 182 -11.16 -0.20 4.60
C LYS A 182 -11.16 0.59 3.29
N MET A 183 -11.68 1.82 3.31
CA MET A 183 -11.63 2.72 2.16
C MET A 183 -10.20 3.09 1.76
N ALA A 184 -9.33 3.43 2.73
CA ALA A 184 -7.95 3.82 2.45
C ALA A 184 -7.11 2.66 1.88
N LEU A 185 -7.38 1.41 2.26
CA LEU A 185 -6.72 0.24 1.70
C LEU A 185 -7.08 0.03 0.22
N ASN A 186 -8.30 0.40 -0.18
CA ASN A 186 -8.78 0.27 -1.56
C ASN A 186 -8.46 1.50 -2.45
N GLN A 187 -7.90 2.57 -1.87
CA GLN A 187 -7.49 3.75 -2.64
C GLN A 187 -6.15 3.51 -3.32
N HIS A 188 -6.19 3.33 -4.64
CA HIS A 188 -5.01 3.24 -5.51
C HIS A 188 -5.12 4.27 -6.62
N PRO A 189 -4.00 4.81 -7.12
CA PRO A 189 -4.03 5.69 -8.28
C PRO A 189 -4.49 4.95 -9.54
N PRO A 190 -5.02 5.68 -10.54
CA PRO A 190 -5.37 5.08 -11.82
C PRO A 190 -4.20 4.34 -12.45
N LYS A 191 -4.42 3.13 -12.95
CA LYS A 191 -3.39 2.27 -13.58
C LYS A 191 -2.61 2.97 -14.70
N ILE A 192 -3.25 3.93 -15.39
CA ILE A 192 -2.62 4.71 -16.47
C ILE A 192 -1.40 5.50 -15.99
N ILE A 193 -1.37 5.94 -14.72
CA ILE A 193 -0.23 6.68 -14.17
C ILE A 193 1.01 5.76 -14.09
N TYR A 194 0.84 4.53 -13.63
CA TYR A 194 1.93 3.55 -13.58
C TYR A 194 2.37 3.11 -14.99
N GLN A 195 1.43 2.94 -15.92
CA GLN A 195 1.75 2.62 -17.31
C GLN A 195 2.58 3.72 -17.95
N LEU A 196 2.21 4.99 -17.74
CA LEU A 196 2.98 6.13 -18.22
C LEU A 196 4.35 6.20 -17.56
N LEU A 197 4.44 5.94 -16.26
CA LEU A 197 5.71 5.89 -15.54
C LEU A 197 6.64 4.83 -16.16
N VAL A 198 6.17 3.59 -16.30
CA VAL A 198 6.95 2.49 -16.91
C VAL A 198 7.38 2.86 -18.33
N LEU A 199 6.50 3.44 -19.14
CA LEU A 199 6.83 3.89 -20.48
C LEU A 199 7.99 4.90 -20.49
N LEU A 200 7.94 5.91 -19.61
CA LEU A 200 8.99 6.91 -19.50
C LEU A 200 10.32 6.31 -18.99
N LEU A 201 10.27 5.35 -18.05
CA LEU A 201 11.46 4.64 -17.61
C LEU A 201 12.12 3.84 -18.74
N VAL A 202 11.31 3.19 -19.58
CA VAL A 202 11.79 2.45 -20.76
C VAL A 202 12.40 3.39 -21.80
N ILE A 203 11.75 4.52 -22.08
CA ILE A 203 12.28 5.55 -23.00
C ILE A 203 13.60 6.08 -22.45
N GLY A 204 13.69 6.40 -21.16
CA GLY A 204 14.92 6.86 -20.52
C GLY A 204 16.06 5.85 -20.61
N ALA A 205 15.77 4.57 -20.35
CA ALA A 205 16.74 3.48 -20.48
C ALA A 205 17.22 3.28 -21.93
N PHE A 206 16.30 3.34 -22.89
CA PHE A 206 16.62 3.29 -24.32
C PHE A 206 17.54 4.47 -24.72
N MET A 207 17.20 5.69 -24.29
CA MET A 207 18.00 6.89 -24.58
C MET A 207 19.39 6.83 -23.94
N ALA A 208 19.49 6.30 -22.70
CA ALA A 208 20.78 6.10 -22.04
C ALA A 208 21.68 5.14 -22.85
N GLY A 209 21.12 4.02 -23.31
CA GLY A 209 21.85 3.07 -24.19
C GLY A 209 22.25 3.66 -25.52
N TYR A 210 21.36 4.43 -26.17
CA TYR A 210 21.63 5.10 -27.43
C TYR A 210 22.75 6.16 -27.29
N ASN A 211 22.65 7.00 -26.28
CA ASN A 211 23.66 8.05 -26.03
C ASN A 211 25.05 7.43 -25.76
N GLN A 212 25.11 6.32 -25.02
CA GLN A 212 26.36 5.60 -24.80
C GLN A 212 27.01 5.10 -26.11
N ALA A 213 26.21 4.65 -27.09
CA ALA A 213 26.72 4.17 -28.36
C ALA A 213 27.26 5.28 -29.26
N THR A 214 26.64 6.46 -29.19
CA THR A 214 26.99 7.61 -30.07
C THR A 214 28.08 8.50 -29.50
N THR A 215 28.29 8.48 -28.17
CA THR A 215 29.35 9.23 -27.50
C THR A 215 30.64 8.39 -27.48
N ASP A 216 31.78 9.04 -27.70
CA ASP A 216 33.10 8.36 -27.69
C ASP A 216 33.62 8.02 -26.28
N SER A 217 32.83 8.31 -25.23
CA SER A 217 33.18 7.97 -23.85
C SER A 217 33.01 6.48 -23.59
N ARG A 218 34.09 5.85 -23.10
CA ARG A 218 34.11 4.45 -22.68
C ARG A 218 33.47 4.21 -21.30
N ASP A 219 32.75 5.20 -20.77
CA ASP A 219 32.25 5.15 -19.40
C ASP A 219 30.94 4.36 -19.31
N TRP A 220 31.09 3.05 -19.01
CA TRP A 220 30.00 2.10 -18.88
C TRP A 220 29.30 2.16 -17.52
N THR A 221 29.86 2.90 -16.55
CA THR A 221 29.41 2.86 -15.16
C THR A 221 28.08 3.58 -14.95
N MET A 222 27.82 4.63 -15.71
CA MET A 222 26.62 5.46 -15.51
C MET A 222 25.31 4.75 -15.87
N VAL A 223 25.31 3.87 -16.88
CA VAL A 223 24.09 3.17 -17.31
C VAL A 223 23.58 2.16 -16.28
N PRO A 224 24.40 1.26 -15.71
CA PRO A 224 23.93 0.37 -14.65
C PRO A 224 23.53 1.14 -13.38
N ILE A 225 24.20 2.24 -13.03
CA ILE A 225 23.82 3.10 -11.92
C ILE A 225 22.41 3.69 -12.17
N TYR A 226 22.17 4.22 -13.36
CA TYR A 226 20.86 4.73 -13.74
C TYR A 226 19.77 3.64 -13.62
N VAL A 227 20.01 2.46 -14.17
CA VAL A 227 19.05 1.34 -14.08
C VAL A 227 18.79 0.95 -12.64
N LEU A 228 19.85 0.81 -11.83
CA LEU A 228 19.74 0.44 -10.42
C LEU A 228 18.90 1.45 -9.62
N VAL A 229 19.22 2.75 -9.73
CA VAL A 229 18.50 3.82 -9.02
C VAL A 229 17.03 3.85 -9.47
N THR A 230 16.79 3.76 -10.77
CA THR A 230 15.44 3.77 -11.33
C THR A 230 14.60 2.59 -10.82
N VAL A 231 15.17 1.38 -10.83
CA VAL A 231 14.53 0.18 -10.29
C VAL A 231 14.26 0.32 -8.79
N ALA A 232 15.22 0.83 -8.04
CA ALA A 232 15.08 1.01 -6.60
C ALA A 232 13.93 1.97 -6.26
N VAL A 233 13.87 3.13 -6.94
CA VAL A 233 12.80 4.13 -6.69
C VAL A 233 11.43 3.56 -7.08
N PHE A 234 11.33 2.91 -8.25
CA PHE A 234 10.09 2.28 -8.67
C PHE A 234 9.64 1.18 -7.69
N TYR A 235 10.56 0.32 -7.27
CA TYR A 235 10.31 -0.76 -6.32
C TYR A 235 9.82 -0.23 -4.97
N ILE A 236 10.48 0.79 -4.42
CA ILE A 236 10.05 1.44 -3.17
C ILE A 236 8.65 2.05 -3.33
N THR A 237 8.39 2.75 -4.45
CA THR A 237 7.08 3.34 -4.73
C THR A 237 5.97 2.29 -4.74
N MET A 238 6.23 1.15 -5.38
CA MET A 238 5.26 0.05 -5.44
C MET A 238 5.06 -0.64 -4.08
N ASN A 239 6.11 -0.77 -3.26
CA ASN A 239 6.00 -1.30 -1.90
C ASN A 239 5.18 -0.38 -0.99
N LEU A 240 5.36 0.92 -1.07
CA LEU A 240 4.54 1.90 -0.32
C LEU A 240 3.06 1.84 -0.72
N GLU A 241 2.77 1.53 -1.98
CA GLU A 241 1.41 1.40 -2.49
C GLU A 241 0.72 0.10 -2.04
N HIS A 242 1.50 -0.97 -1.83
CA HIS A 242 1.00 -2.31 -1.47
C HIS A 242 1.59 -2.81 -0.14
N PRO A 243 1.32 -2.15 1.00
CA PRO A 243 1.99 -2.44 2.28
C PRO A 243 1.60 -3.80 2.89
N LEU A 244 0.63 -4.52 2.32
CA LEU A 244 0.26 -5.87 2.74
C LEU A 244 1.02 -6.98 1.99
N LEU A 245 1.73 -6.63 0.91
CA LEU A 245 2.41 -7.60 0.03
C LEU A 245 3.91 -7.33 -0.12
N GLY A 246 4.39 -6.15 0.29
CA GLY A 246 5.76 -5.69 0.08
C GLY A 246 6.69 -5.89 1.27
N VAL A 247 7.96 -5.50 1.08
CA VAL A 247 8.98 -5.48 2.16
C VAL A 247 8.72 -4.36 3.17
N ILE A 248 8.11 -3.25 2.69
CA ILE A 248 7.68 -2.16 3.57
C ILE A 248 6.27 -2.49 4.03
N SER A 249 6.15 -3.04 5.25
CA SER A 249 4.89 -3.52 5.78
C SER A 249 4.38 -2.67 6.95
N LEU A 250 3.13 -2.90 7.32
CA LEU A 250 2.49 -2.34 8.51
C LEU A 250 2.48 -3.34 9.68
N ASP A 251 3.35 -4.37 9.65
CA ASP A 251 3.33 -5.47 10.61
C ASP A 251 3.57 -5.04 12.05
N ASP A 252 4.44 -4.05 12.28
CA ASP A 252 4.67 -3.48 13.62
C ASP A 252 3.38 -2.91 14.23
N TYR A 253 2.54 -2.27 13.40
CA TYR A 253 1.24 -1.73 13.84
C TYR A 253 0.19 -2.83 14.04
N HIS A 254 0.27 -3.93 13.29
CA HIS A 254 -0.57 -5.11 13.55
C HIS A 254 -0.21 -5.78 14.87
N ALA A 255 1.06 -5.76 15.27
CA ALA A 255 1.50 -6.23 16.57
C ALA A 255 0.89 -5.40 17.72
N GLU A 256 0.71 -4.08 17.54
CA GLU A 256 0.01 -3.23 18.52
C GLU A 256 -1.47 -3.62 18.68
N VAL A 257 -2.15 -3.92 17.58
CA VAL A 257 -3.54 -4.43 17.63
C VAL A 257 -3.61 -5.78 18.35
N ALA A 258 -2.64 -6.66 18.14
CA ALA A 258 -2.55 -7.92 18.86
C ALA A 258 -2.26 -7.72 20.36
N SER A 259 -1.45 -6.74 20.73
CA SER A 259 -1.17 -6.39 22.13
C SER A 259 -2.41 -5.86 22.85
N LEU A 260 -3.25 -5.06 22.16
CA LEU A 260 -4.54 -4.62 22.71
C LEU A 260 -5.42 -5.81 23.07
N ARG A 261 -5.48 -6.82 22.20
CA ARG A 261 -6.25 -8.06 22.45
C ARG A 261 -5.78 -8.81 23.70
N GLN A 262 -4.46 -8.81 23.98
CA GLN A 262 -3.91 -9.44 25.18
C GLN A 262 -4.27 -8.68 26.46
N GLY A 263 -4.52 -7.37 26.37
CA GLY A 263 -4.95 -6.52 27.48
C GLY A 263 -6.47 -6.58 27.78
N MET A 264 -7.26 -7.14 26.89
CA MET A 264 -8.71 -7.34 27.00
C MET A 264 -9.04 -8.64 27.76
#